data_361c2fc7883074ff26102e3ccab9adbe
#
_entry.id   361c2fc7883074ff26102e3ccab9adbe
#
_cell.length_a   1.000
_cell.length_b   1.000
_cell.length_c   1.000
_cell.angle_alpha   90.00
_cell.angle_beta   90.00
_cell.angle_gamma   90.00
#
_symmetry.space_group_name_H-M   'P 1'
#
loop_
_entity.id
_entity.type
_entity.pdbx_description
1 polymer ?
#
loop_
_entity_poly.entity_id
_entity_poly.type
_entity_poly.pdbx_seq_one_letter_code
_entity_poly.pdbx_strand_id
1 'polypeptide(L)'
;MPSKTIKLSQTNQMVISCVRVLFLALVIACNIRINMYIKKLEEEKCECANTNLSKFLKPSTIVASVVLCIKLLISLTGKSLADQKFMKNSVGKMISLILGLYLLAHSVCLVVYSFQLNKNWICLCSNKWEKFLLLYPIGILVLGFTIVVLISILHMVYYS
;
A
#
# COMPACT_ATOMS: atom_id res chain seq x y z
N MET A 1 31.65 14.07 25.04
CA MET A 1 31.65 13.45 23.68
C MET A 1 30.21 13.22 23.18
N PRO A 2 29.51 14.24 22.69
CA PRO A 2 28.12 14.06 22.24
C PRO A 2 27.93 14.01 20.72
N SER A 3 29.00 14.12 19.89
CA SER A 3 28.78 14.33 18.44
C SER A 3 28.58 13.07 17.59
N LYS A 4 28.97 11.90 18.05
CA LYS A 4 28.82 10.63 17.27
C LYS A 4 27.38 10.08 17.26
N THR A 5 26.68 10.20 18.36
CA THR A 5 25.29 9.70 18.49
C THR A 5 24.29 10.50 17.65
N ILE A 6 24.51 11.81 17.48
CA ILE A 6 23.62 12.69 16.68
C ILE A 6 23.75 12.38 15.19
N LYS A 7 24.96 12.13 14.66
CA LYS A 7 25.13 11.79 13.23
C LYS A 7 24.54 10.44 12.86
N LEU A 8 24.63 9.43 13.72
CA LEU A 8 24.06 8.12 13.47
C LEU A 8 22.53 8.18 13.43
N SER A 9 21.90 8.94 14.30
CA SER A 9 20.44 9.17 14.31
C SER A 9 19.94 9.87 13.04
N GLN A 10 20.68 10.85 12.53
CA GLN A 10 20.29 11.62 11.34
C GLN A 10 20.38 10.77 10.06
N THR A 11 21.41 9.95 9.92
CA THR A 11 21.57 9.02 8.80
C THR A 11 20.45 7.97 8.79
N ASN A 12 20.10 7.41 9.95
CA ASN A 12 19.03 6.43 10.06
C ASN A 12 17.65 7.05 9.69
N GLN A 13 17.39 8.29 10.10
CA GLN A 13 16.15 8.98 9.71
C GLN A 13 16.06 9.21 8.20
N MET A 14 17.18 9.56 7.56
CA MET A 14 17.25 9.76 6.11
C MET A 14 16.97 8.46 5.35
N VAL A 15 17.59 7.35 5.75
CA VAL A 15 17.38 6.03 5.15
C VAL A 15 15.93 5.60 5.29
N ILE A 16 15.35 5.73 6.48
CA ILE A 16 13.93 5.37 6.71
C ILE A 16 12.99 6.23 5.83
N SER A 17 13.29 7.52 5.68
CA SER A 17 12.51 8.40 4.82
C SER A 17 12.59 7.99 3.35
N CYS A 18 13.78 7.67 2.83
CA CYS A 18 13.96 7.18 1.46
C CYS A 18 13.22 5.88 1.21
N VAL A 19 13.33 4.91 2.12
CA VAL A 19 12.61 3.62 2.02
C VAL A 19 11.10 3.84 2.00
N ARG A 20 10.59 4.73 2.85
CA ARG A 20 9.16 5.07 2.90
C ARG A 20 8.67 5.70 1.59
N VAL A 21 9.44 6.62 1.01
CA VAL A 21 9.12 7.27 -0.26
C VAL A 21 9.09 6.25 -1.40
N LEU A 22 10.11 5.40 -1.52
CA LEU A 22 10.18 4.35 -2.53
C LEU A 22 9.01 3.37 -2.39
N PHE A 23 8.68 2.97 -1.17
CA PHE A 23 7.57 2.08 -0.90
C PHE A 23 6.22 2.69 -1.31
N LEU A 24 5.96 3.94 -0.95
CA LEU A 24 4.73 4.64 -1.35
C LEU A 24 4.63 4.78 -2.88
N ALA A 25 5.73 5.12 -3.56
CA ALA A 25 5.77 5.21 -5.01
C ALA A 25 5.45 3.87 -5.68
N LEU A 26 5.99 2.76 -5.15
CA LEU A 26 5.71 1.41 -5.63
C LEU A 26 4.23 1.06 -5.49
N VAL A 27 3.63 1.33 -4.34
CA VAL A 27 2.20 1.06 -4.08
C VAL A 27 1.30 1.88 -5.01
N ILE A 28 1.64 3.15 -5.26
CA ILE A 28 0.92 4.00 -6.22
C ILE A 28 1.00 3.40 -7.62
N ALA A 29 2.18 3.00 -8.07
CA ALA A 29 2.38 2.38 -9.37
C ALA A 29 1.57 1.07 -9.52
N CYS A 30 1.52 0.23 -8.48
CA CYS A 30 0.68 -0.96 -8.45
C CYS A 30 -0.80 -0.61 -8.61
N ASN A 31 -1.31 0.38 -7.88
CA ASN A 31 -2.72 0.80 -8.00
C ASN A 31 -3.07 1.32 -9.40
N ILE A 32 -2.19 2.12 -10.01
CA ILE A 32 -2.39 2.60 -11.38
C ILE A 32 -2.47 1.41 -12.36
N ARG A 33 -1.55 0.46 -12.26
CA ARG A 33 -1.54 -0.74 -13.11
C ARG A 33 -2.78 -1.59 -12.91
N ILE A 34 -3.25 -1.76 -11.69
CA ILE A 34 -4.49 -2.47 -11.38
C ILE A 34 -5.69 -1.79 -12.05
N ASN A 35 -5.78 -0.46 -11.96
CA ASN A 35 -6.86 0.27 -12.60
C ASN A 35 -6.85 0.08 -14.14
N MET A 36 -5.67 0.13 -14.76
CA MET A 36 -5.51 -0.15 -16.20
C MET A 36 -5.90 -1.58 -16.53
N TYR A 37 -5.55 -2.54 -15.70
CA TYR A 37 -5.90 -3.95 -15.88
C TYR A 37 -7.42 -4.17 -15.80
N ILE A 38 -8.10 -3.60 -14.79
CA ILE A 38 -9.56 -3.71 -14.66
C ILE A 38 -10.26 -3.07 -15.86
N LYS A 39 -9.79 -1.90 -16.34
CA LYS A 39 -10.32 -1.27 -17.55
C LYS A 39 -10.17 -2.17 -18.78
N LYS A 40 -9.01 -2.77 -18.97
CA LYS A 40 -8.73 -3.67 -20.08
C LYS A 40 -9.65 -4.89 -20.08
N LEU A 41 -9.89 -5.50 -18.91
CA LEU A 41 -10.82 -6.62 -18.79
C LEU A 41 -12.26 -6.24 -19.17
N GLU A 42 -12.66 -4.98 -18.93
CA GLU A 42 -13.96 -4.47 -19.33
C GLU A 42 -14.03 -4.23 -20.84
N GLU A 43 -13.00 -3.63 -21.43
CA GLU A 43 -12.89 -3.39 -22.88
C GLU A 43 -12.91 -4.70 -23.67
N GLU A 44 -12.25 -5.75 -23.16
CA GLU A 44 -12.25 -7.11 -23.71
C GLU A 44 -13.58 -7.86 -23.45
N LYS A 45 -14.60 -7.17 -22.85
CA LYS A 45 -15.92 -7.74 -22.52
C LYS A 45 -15.85 -9.04 -21.72
N CYS A 46 -14.92 -9.11 -20.79
CA CYS A 46 -14.76 -10.25 -19.88
C CYS A 46 -15.95 -10.33 -18.92
N GLU A 47 -16.97 -11.12 -19.24
CA GLU A 47 -18.17 -11.28 -18.39
C GLU A 47 -17.83 -11.73 -16.96
N CYS A 48 -16.86 -12.63 -16.81
CA CYS A 48 -16.40 -13.12 -15.50
C CYS A 48 -15.70 -12.06 -14.65
N ALA A 49 -15.17 -11.00 -15.26
CA ALA A 49 -14.53 -9.90 -14.57
C ALA A 49 -15.50 -8.75 -14.24
N ASN A 50 -16.67 -8.70 -14.91
CA ASN A 50 -17.66 -7.65 -14.69
C ASN A 50 -18.55 -7.96 -13.50
N THR A 51 -17.99 -7.85 -12.30
CA THR A 51 -18.68 -8.07 -11.03
C THR A 51 -18.99 -6.72 -10.35
N ASN A 52 -19.91 -6.74 -9.37
CA ASN A 52 -20.15 -5.55 -8.55
C ASN A 52 -18.86 -5.08 -7.85
N LEU A 53 -17.95 -6.01 -7.57
CA LEU A 53 -16.66 -5.72 -6.94
C LEU A 53 -15.74 -4.97 -7.89
N SER A 54 -15.69 -5.29 -9.19
CA SER A 54 -14.89 -4.55 -10.17
C SER A 54 -15.40 -3.12 -10.35
N LYS A 55 -16.74 -2.92 -10.33
CA LYS A 55 -17.35 -1.59 -10.38
C LYS A 55 -16.97 -0.73 -9.17
N PHE A 56 -16.84 -1.33 -7.98
CA PHE A 56 -16.36 -0.65 -6.78
C PHE A 56 -14.85 -0.39 -6.84
N LEU A 57 -14.06 -1.35 -7.30
CA LEU A 57 -12.60 -1.25 -7.32
C LEU A 57 -12.09 -0.15 -8.24
N LYS A 58 -12.75 0.13 -9.38
CA LYS A 58 -12.34 1.22 -10.29
C LYS A 58 -12.22 2.58 -9.61
N PRO A 59 -13.30 3.15 -9.04
CA PRO A 59 -13.19 4.41 -8.33
C PRO A 59 -12.33 4.30 -7.07
N SER A 60 -12.36 3.16 -6.39
CA SER A 60 -11.60 2.93 -5.17
C SER A 60 -10.09 2.95 -5.40
N THR A 61 -9.57 2.37 -6.49
CA THR A 61 -8.14 2.45 -6.83
C THR A 61 -7.68 3.87 -7.14
N ILE A 62 -8.54 4.69 -7.78
CA ILE A 62 -8.24 6.11 -8.03
C ILE A 62 -8.15 6.88 -6.72
N VAL A 63 -9.16 6.74 -5.86
CA VAL A 63 -9.18 7.41 -4.55
C VAL A 63 -8.00 6.96 -3.68
N ALA A 64 -7.68 5.66 -3.64
CA ALA A 64 -6.53 5.14 -2.92
C ALA A 64 -5.22 5.74 -3.45
N SER A 65 -5.06 5.84 -4.77
CA SER A 65 -3.89 6.47 -5.40
C SER A 65 -3.75 7.95 -5.02
N VAL A 66 -4.85 8.71 -5.04
CA VAL A 66 -4.84 10.13 -4.63
C VAL A 66 -4.43 10.29 -3.18
N VAL A 67 -4.99 9.49 -2.27
CA VAL A 67 -4.64 9.50 -0.83
C VAL A 67 -3.16 9.18 -0.63
N LEU A 68 -2.64 8.19 -1.35
CA LEU A 68 -1.23 7.80 -1.27
C LEU A 68 -0.31 8.86 -1.88
N CYS A 69 -0.70 9.52 -2.97
CA CYS A 69 0.02 10.65 -3.55
C CYS A 69 0.12 11.82 -2.56
N ILE A 70 -0.97 12.17 -1.88
CA ILE A 70 -0.95 13.21 -0.85
C ILE A 70 0.02 12.83 0.28
N LYS A 71 -0.02 11.59 0.76
CA LYS A 71 0.93 11.10 1.78
C LYS A 71 2.38 11.15 1.28
N LEU A 72 2.62 10.81 0.02
CA LEU A 72 3.94 10.89 -0.60
C LEU A 72 4.45 12.34 -0.64
N LEU A 73 3.63 13.29 -1.09
CA LEU A 73 3.96 14.70 -1.14
C LEU A 73 4.29 15.26 0.26
N ILE A 74 3.50 14.92 1.27
CA ILE A 74 3.76 15.31 2.67
C ILE A 74 5.11 14.73 3.13
N SER A 75 5.40 13.48 2.78
CA SER A 75 6.66 12.82 3.13
C SER A 75 7.88 13.49 2.45
N LEU A 76 7.74 13.92 1.19
CA LEU A 76 8.79 14.59 0.43
C LEU A 76 9.07 16.02 0.91
N THR A 77 8.03 16.74 1.34
CA THR A 77 8.19 18.13 1.81
C THR A 77 8.86 18.24 3.18
N GLY A 78 9.16 17.12 3.83
CA GLY A 78 9.82 17.11 5.14
C GLY A 78 9.01 17.77 6.28
N LYS A 79 7.75 18.17 6.00
CA LYS A 79 6.85 18.82 6.98
C LYS A 79 6.23 17.80 7.95
N SER A 80 7.02 16.87 8.43
CA SER A 80 6.68 15.93 9.51
C SER A 80 6.11 16.63 10.76
N LEU A 81 6.51 17.88 11.00
CA LEU A 81 6.00 18.71 12.11
C LEU A 81 4.54 19.14 11.95
N ALA A 82 4.09 19.41 10.71
CA ALA A 82 2.69 19.74 10.44
C ALA A 82 1.81 18.49 10.58
N ASP A 83 2.31 17.33 10.16
CA ASP A 83 1.67 16.03 10.30
C ASP A 83 1.55 15.64 11.79
N GLN A 84 2.58 15.88 12.60
CA GLN A 84 2.53 15.64 14.04
C GLN A 84 1.53 16.54 14.77
N LYS A 85 1.41 17.82 14.39
CA LYS A 85 0.41 18.74 14.97
C LYS A 85 -1.00 18.33 14.56
N PHE A 86 -1.22 17.95 13.30
CA PHE A 86 -2.50 17.47 12.80
C PHE A 86 -2.91 16.17 13.48
N MET A 87 -1.99 15.21 13.62
CA MET A 87 -2.24 13.93 14.28
C MET A 87 -2.45 14.04 15.80
N LYS A 88 -2.00 15.13 16.43
CA LYS A 88 -2.30 15.42 17.85
C LYS A 88 -3.74 15.88 18.05
N ASN A 89 -4.36 16.47 17.04
CA ASN A 89 -5.74 16.92 17.10
C ASN A 89 -6.72 15.73 16.98
N SER A 90 -7.80 15.74 17.74
CA SER A 90 -8.83 14.68 17.72
C SER A 90 -9.40 14.45 16.31
N VAL A 91 -9.63 15.53 15.55
CA VAL A 91 -10.10 15.49 14.16
C VAL A 91 -9.09 14.80 13.25
N GLY A 92 -7.79 15.09 13.38
CA GLY A 92 -6.74 14.46 12.60
C GLY A 92 -6.63 12.94 12.84
N LYS A 93 -6.81 12.53 14.11
CA LYS A 93 -6.85 11.10 14.46
C LYS A 93 -8.04 10.39 13.81
N MET A 94 -9.23 10.98 13.88
CA MET A 94 -10.43 10.42 13.23
C MET A 94 -10.25 10.29 11.72
N ILE A 95 -9.78 11.33 11.04
CA ILE A 95 -9.54 11.29 9.60
C ILE A 95 -8.52 10.21 9.25
N SER A 96 -7.43 10.10 9.99
CA SER A 96 -6.41 9.06 9.77
C SER A 96 -6.96 7.65 9.95
N LEU A 97 -7.83 7.45 10.96
CA LEU A 97 -8.50 6.17 11.21
C LEU A 97 -9.44 5.81 10.05
N ILE A 98 -10.27 6.74 9.60
CA ILE A 98 -11.21 6.52 8.48
C ILE A 98 -10.44 6.18 7.21
N LEU A 99 -9.38 6.92 6.89
CA LEU A 99 -8.52 6.65 5.74
C LEU A 99 -7.81 5.30 5.86
N GLY A 100 -7.38 4.92 7.05
CA GLY A 100 -6.78 3.61 7.33
C GLY A 100 -7.76 2.47 7.08
N LEU A 101 -8.98 2.58 7.60
CA LEU A 101 -10.05 1.60 7.39
C LEU A 101 -10.45 1.51 5.91
N TYR A 102 -10.50 2.64 5.22
CA TYR A 102 -10.77 2.67 3.78
C TYR A 102 -9.69 1.91 2.98
N LEU A 103 -8.41 2.16 3.24
CA LEU A 103 -7.31 1.47 2.57
C LEU A 103 -7.28 -0.02 2.89
N LEU A 104 -7.65 -0.41 4.12
CA LEU A 104 -7.80 -1.81 4.51
C LEU A 104 -8.94 -2.48 3.74
N ALA A 105 -10.11 -1.87 3.69
CA ALA A 105 -11.26 -2.39 2.93
C ALA A 105 -10.92 -2.51 1.43
N HIS A 106 -10.26 -1.49 0.86
CA HIS A 106 -9.78 -1.53 -0.52
C HIS A 106 -8.83 -2.72 -0.75
N SER A 107 -7.87 -2.96 0.14
CA SER A 107 -6.92 -4.07 0.05
C SER A 107 -7.61 -5.43 0.11
N VAL A 108 -8.59 -5.60 1.01
CA VAL A 108 -9.41 -6.82 1.10
C VAL A 108 -10.19 -7.04 -0.19
N CYS A 109 -10.81 -6.00 -0.74
CA CYS A 109 -11.56 -6.09 -2.01
C CYS A 109 -10.66 -6.51 -3.18
N LEU A 110 -9.41 -6.02 -3.26
CA LEU A 110 -8.44 -6.43 -4.28
C LEU A 110 -8.12 -7.93 -4.18
N VAL A 111 -7.88 -8.42 -2.97
CA VAL A 111 -7.58 -9.83 -2.72
C VAL A 111 -8.78 -10.71 -3.08
N VAL A 112 -9.99 -10.35 -2.63
CA VAL A 112 -11.21 -11.10 -2.95
C VAL A 112 -11.45 -11.12 -4.46
N TYR A 113 -11.25 -10.00 -5.15
CA TYR A 113 -11.38 -9.92 -6.61
C TYR A 113 -10.38 -10.81 -7.33
N SER A 114 -9.13 -10.86 -6.85
CA SER A 114 -8.13 -11.78 -7.38
C SER A 114 -8.54 -13.24 -7.26
N PHE A 115 -9.10 -13.63 -6.10
CA PHE A 115 -9.60 -14.99 -5.90
C PHE A 115 -10.81 -15.29 -6.81
N GLN A 116 -11.73 -14.34 -7.01
CA GLN A 116 -12.87 -14.50 -7.93
C GLN A 116 -12.39 -14.75 -9.37
N LEU A 117 -11.41 -13.97 -9.84
CA LEU A 117 -10.82 -14.16 -11.18
C LEU A 117 -10.10 -15.51 -11.32
N ASN A 118 -9.53 -16.02 -10.24
CA ASN A 118 -8.79 -17.29 -10.27
C ASN A 118 -9.72 -18.51 -10.16
N LYS A 119 -10.87 -18.38 -9.46
CA LYS A 119 -11.83 -19.47 -9.27
C LYS A 119 -12.56 -19.82 -10.56
N ASN A 120 -12.72 -18.87 -11.46
CA ASN A 120 -13.40 -19.08 -12.75
C ASN A 120 -12.39 -19.55 -13.81
N TRP A 121 -12.07 -20.83 -13.85
CA TRP A 121 -11.20 -21.48 -14.86
C TRP A 121 -11.60 -21.17 -16.31
N ILE A 122 -12.87 -20.75 -16.52
CA ILE A 122 -13.44 -20.38 -17.82
C ILE A 122 -13.03 -18.97 -18.25
N CYS A 123 -12.44 -18.18 -17.33
CA CYS A 123 -12.03 -16.80 -17.56
C CYS A 123 -10.68 -16.71 -18.29
N LEU A 124 -10.62 -17.22 -19.53
CA LEU A 124 -9.41 -17.20 -20.36
C LEU A 124 -8.87 -15.76 -20.58
N CYS A 125 -9.74 -14.76 -20.58
CA CYS A 125 -9.38 -13.36 -20.74
C CYS A 125 -8.60 -12.79 -19.54
N SER A 126 -8.74 -13.36 -18.33
CA SER A 126 -8.03 -12.91 -17.14
C SER A 126 -6.66 -13.55 -16.96
N ASN A 127 -6.24 -14.44 -17.89
CA ASN A 127 -5.02 -15.24 -17.73
C ASN A 127 -3.74 -14.45 -18.09
N LYS A 128 -3.61 -13.22 -17.55
CA LYS A 128 -2.42 -12.38 -17.70
C LYS A 128 -1.69 -12.26 -16.36
N TRP A 129 -0.38 -12.08 -16.41
CA TRP A 129 0.45 -11.91 -15.21
C TRP A 129 -0.03 -10.74 -14.32
N GLU A 130 -0.72 -9.77 -14.90
CA GLU A 130 -1.27 -8.59 -14.25
C GLU A 130 -2.26 -8.93 -13.11
N LYS A 131 -2.91 -10.11 -13.16
CA LYS A 131 -3.77 -10.58 -12.05
C LYS A 131 -3.01 -10.74 -10.74
N PHE A 132 -1.71 -11.05 -10.79
CA PHE A 132 -0.89 -11.19 -9.60
C PHE A 132 -0.66 -9.84 -8.89
N LEU A 133 -0.76 -8.73 -9.62
CA LEU A 133 -0.69 -7.41 -9.01
C LEU A 133 -1.85 -7.16 -8.02
N LEU A 134 -2.98 -7.82 -8.18
CA LEU A 134 -4.10 -7.74 -7.23
C LEU A 134 -3.74 -8.32 -5.85
N LEU A 135 -2.72 -9.17 -5.79
CA LEU A 135 -2.24 -9.79 -4.55
C LEU A 135 -1.14 -8.98 -3.84
N TYR A 136 -0.77 -7.80 -4.38
CA TYR A 136 0.27 -6.97 -3.76
C TYR A 136 0.00 -6.65 -2.28
N PRO A 137 -1.26 -6.47 -1.79
CA PRO A 137 -1.49 -6.23 -0.37
C PRO A 137 -1.04 -7.40 0.52
N ILE A 138 -1.23 -8.65 0.03
CA ILE A 138 -0.72 -9.84 0.74
C ILE A 138 0.81 -9.84 0.76
N GLY A 139 1.43 -9.53 -0.38
CA GLY A 139 2.90 -9.41 -0.48
C GLY A 139 3.47 -8.39 0.53
N ILE A 140 2.81 -7.24 0.70
CA ILE A 140 3.18 -6.23 1.67
C ILE A 140 3.06 -6.75 3.11
N LEU A 141 1.97 -7.44 3.45
CA LEU A 141 1.76 -8.00 4.79
C LEU A 141 2.82 -9.05 5.12
N VAL A 142 3.11 -9.96 4.19
CA VAL A 142 4.14 -10.99 4.36
C VAL A 142 5.51 -10.35 4.53
N LEU A 143 5.86 -9.38 3.70
CA LEU A 143 7.13 -8.67 3.80
C LEU A 143 7.26 -7.91 5.13
N GLY A 144 6.20 -7.21 5.55
CA GLY A 144 6.17 -6.52 6.84
C GLY A 144 6.35 -7.47 8.02
N PHE A 145 5.65 -8.61 8.00
CA PHE A 145 5.78 -9.63 9.04
C PHE A 145 7.18 -10.23 9.10
N THR A 146 7.79 -10.57 7.95
CA THR A 146 9.15 -11.10 7.90
C THR A 146 10.17 -10.10 8.44
N ILE A 147 10.05 -8.81 8.14
CA ILE A 147 10.93 -7.77 8.68
C ILE A 147 10.80 -7.69 10.21
N VAL A 148 9.58 -7.70 10.75
CA VAL A 148 9.36 -7.66 12.21
C VAL A 148 9.99 -8.87 12.90
N VAL A 149 9.80 -10.07 12.34
CA VAL A 149 10.39 -11.30 12.86
C VAL A 149 11.92 -11.23 12.84
N LEU A 150 12.51 -10.80 11.72
CA LEU A 150 13.97 -10.65 11.61
C LEU A 150 14.53 -9.65 12.64
N ILE A 151 13.89 -8.50 12.81
CA ILE A 151 14.30 -7.50 13.81
C ILE A 151 14.20 -8.11 15.22
N SER A 152 13.13 -8.87 15.52
CA SER A 152 12.95 -9.50 16.82
C SER A 152 14.04 -10.55 17.10
N ILE A 153 14.40 -11.36 16.11
CA ILE A 153 15.49 -12.34 16.21
C ILE A 153 16.83 -11.63 16.43
N LEU A 154 17.14 -10.61 15.63
CA LEU A 154 18.38 -9.84 15.78
C LEU A 154 18.47 -9.18 17.16
N HIS A 155 17.35 -8.67 17.67
CA HIS A 155 17.29 -8.09 19.00
C HIS A 155 17.59 -9.13 20.08
N MET A 156 17.00 -10.34 19.98
CA MET A 156 17.27 -11.44 20.92
C MET A 156 18.75 -11.87 20.90
N VAL A 157 19.33 -12.01 19.70
CA VAL A 157 20.74 -12.43 19.54
C VAL A 157 21.72 -11.37 20.05
N TYR A 158 21.37 -10.07 19.92
CA TYR A 158 22.28 -8.99 20.31
C TYR A 158 22.22 -8.63 21.79
N TYR A 159 21.14 -8.97 22.49
CA TYR A 159 20.91 -8.68 23.91
C TYR A 159 20.92 -9.91 24.81
N SER A 160 21.17 -11.11 24.26
CA SER A 160 21.43 -12.34 24.99
C SER A 160 22.92 -12.58 25.12
#